data_cf026184fab0cfba6e468328bcb47533
#
_entry.id   cf026184fab0cfba6e468328bcb47533
#
_cell.length_a   1.000
_cell.length_b   1.000
_cell.length_c   1.000
_cell.angle_alpha   90.00
_cell.angle_beta   90.00
_cell.angle_gamma   90.00
#
_symmetry.space_group_name_H-M   'P 1'
#
loop_
_entity.id
_entity.type
_entity.pdbx_description
1 polymer ?
#
loop_
_entity_poly.entity_id
_entity_poly.type
_entity_poly.pdbx_seq_one_letter_code
_entity_poly.pdbx_strand_id
1 'polypeptide(L)'
;MMATVHQLAKWKRHSGTAEELEAFKYLKSVLDGFGYTTRLIPCETYISLPVSCTLKVNDEPVYAQTHSMVPNAHALAPLIYCQNETEIRNTNCANKIVLTNGRAVYGPVKAAQDGNAAGIIFVQEAVIRECIPSACWGSPTTHDWGLLPKIPVASIIDDAGNPMIEQLKSGSTLIADITTEVDTGWRNIPLLIGDIKAPENCNQFVQLTGHCDSWYYGAIDNGTSNSLQVEIARIAKEHQAELKRNFRVVFYSGHSHGRYAGSAWYADNFFEDLRANCIANINTDSAGCRGADDIIHSIVMPEAKPLAVQIVKEQTGEKFEGKRCGRLGDQSFWNVGISSAFASFSRQKKRMLPNGKMGFERGNSELGPGWHTPDDLEKHIDPNNLLRDAKIVGEYVMTCLTEQVIPMHLECAVAEITSELEKWAALAGDKFDLDDTIERSKQLNGKVELFMDTELSDSVKNECILKLSRLLTAINFTRGSIYGNEPALPIDAIPVLSPIHKLIDQNTAEVDIPALKLELLRARNFINHNIKLANDLLDSVMK
;
A
#
# COMPACT_ATOMS: atom_id res chain seq x y z
N MET A 1 8.92 8.20 -22.28
CA MET A 1 8.95 7.22 -21.18
C MET A 1 10.22 6.36 -21.19
N MET A 2 10.49 5.53 -22.21
CA MET A 2 11.68 4.62 -22.17
C MET A 2 13.02 5.32 -21.91
N ALA A 3 13.25 6.53 -22.42
CA ALA A 3 14.48 7.28 -22.13
C ALA A 3 14.64 7.59 -20.62
N THR A 4 13.54 7.91 -19.94
CA THR A 4 13.52 8.14 -18.49
C THR A 4 13.80 6.84 -17.73
N VAL A 5 13.17 5.72 -18.12
CA VAL A 5 13.47 4.39 -17.53
C VAL A 5 14.94 4.05 -17.68
N HIS A 6 15.48 4.17 -18.91
CA HIS A 6 16.88 3.89 -19.19
C HIS A 6 17.84 4.73 -18.32
N GLN A 7 17.48 5.99 -18.05
CA GLN A 7 18.29 6.84 -17.17
C GLN A 7 18.21 6.39 -15.71
N LEU A 8 16.99 6.11 -15.21
CA LEU A 8 16.77 5.66 -13.82
C LEU A 8 17.41 4.29 -13.53
N ALA A 9 17.33 3.37 -14.49
CA ALA A 9 17.90 2.02 -14.37
C ALA A 9 19.45 1.98 -14.33
N LYS A 10 20.14 3.11 -14.49
CA LYS A 10 21.60 3.20 -14.29
C LYS A 10 22.01 3.16 -12.82
N TRP A 11 21.10 3.50 -11.91
CA TRP A 11 21.35 3.62 -10.48
C TRP A 11 20.63 2.52 -9.69
N LYS A 12 21.33 1.98 -8.69
CA LYS A 12 20.69 1.21 -7.63
C LYS A 12 20.11 2.19 -6.62
N ARG A 13 18.81 2.37 -6.69
CA ARG A 13 18.13 3.43 -5.93
C ARG A 13 17.72 2.97 -4.53
N HIS A 14 18.65 2.34 -3.77
CA HIS A 14 18.37 1.98 -2.38
C HIS A 14 18.10 3.23 -1.55
N SER A 15 17.08 3.19 -0.70
CA SER A 15 16.61 4.33 0.07
C SER A 15 17.72 5.01 0.88
N GLY A 16 17.91 6.31 0.70
CA GLY A 16 18.91 7.12 1.41
C GLY A 16 20.34 7.00 0.90
N THR A 17 20.56 6.39 -0.28
CA THR A 17 21.91 6.32 -0.90
C THR A 17 22.19 7.49 -1.81
N ALA A 18 23.49 7.69 -2.11
CA ALA A 18 23.92 8.73 -3.05
C ALA A 18 23.40 8.49 -4.48
N GLU A 19 23.34 7.23 -4.93
CA GLU A 19 22.80 6.87 -6.25
C GLU A 19 21.33 7.20 -6.37
N GLU A 20 20.53 6.94 -5.33
CA GLU A 20 19.15 7.36 -5.27
C GLU A 20 19.00 8.88 -5.39
N LEU A 21 19.82 9.65 -4.66
CA LEU A 21 19.78 11.10 -4.71
C LEU A 21 20.07 11.63 -6.13
N GLU A 22 20.96 10.99 -6.90
CA GLU A 22 21.19 11.35 -8.30
C GLU A 22 19.96 11.10 -9.18
N ALA A 23 19.20 10.02 -8.94
CA ALA A 23 17.92 9.78 -9.62
C ALA A 23 16.89 10.87 -9.32
N PHE A 24 16.78 11.31 -8.06
CA PHE A 24 15.91 12.42 -7.68
C PHE A 24 16.34 13.76 -8.31
N LYS A 25 17.64 14.05 -8.37
CA LYS A 25 18.17 15.23 -9.06
C LYS A 25 17.85 15.21 -10.57
N TYR A 26 17.95 14.03 -11.19
CA TYR A 26 17.55 13.85 -12.58
C TYR A 26 16.06 14.14 -12.77
N LEU A 27 15.16 13.52 -11.99
CA LEU A 27 13.72 13.78 -12.06
C LEU A 27 13.38 15.25 -11.82
N LYS A 28 14.04 15.88 -10.84
CA LYS A 28 13.92 17.32 -10.60
C LYS A 28 14.30 18.13 -11.82
N SER A 29 15.43 17.83 -12.45
CA SER A 29 15.89 18.57 -13.64
C SER A 29 14.91 18.46 -14.82
N VAL A 30 14.26 17.29 -14.96
CA VAL A 30 13.25 17.07 -16.00
C VAL A 30 12.00 17.91 -15.72
N LEU A 31 11.49 17.90 -14.49
CA LEU A 31 10.34 18.72 -14.10
C LEU A 31 10.63 20.23 -14.19
N ASP A 32 11.83 20.66 -13.78
CA ASP A 32 12.28 22.05 -13.95
C ASP A 32 12.27 22.44 -15.44
N GLY A 33 12.74 21.54 -16.31
CA GLY A 33 12.72 21.72 -17.77
C GLY A 33 11.31 21.86 -18.36
N PHE A 34 10.30 21.27 -17.75
CA PHE A 34 8.89 21.47 -18.11
C PHE A 34 8.29 22.76 -17.50
N GLY A 35 9.02 23.43 -16.60
CA GLY A 35 8.56 24.65 -15.94
C GLY A 35 7.68 24.39 -14.70
N TYR A 36 7.86 23.25 -14.02
CA TYR A 36 7.30 23.01 -12.69
C TYR A 36 8.05 23.82 -11.62
N THR A 37 7.35 24.23 -10.59
CA THR A 37 7.98 24.71 -9.36
C THR A 37 8.35 23.50 -8.50
N THR A 38 9.64 23.16 -8.42
CA THR A 38 10.09 21.93 -7.76
C THR A 38 10.74 22.20 -6.41
N ARG A 39 10.57 21.23 -5.50
CA ARG A 39 11.21 21.19 -4.17
C ARG A 39 11.79 19.80 -3.94
N LEU A 40 13.09 19.72 -3.71
CA LEU A 40 13.77 18.51 -3.28
C LEU A 40 14.06 18.65 -1.77
N ILE A 41 13.40 17.84 -0.96
CA ILE A 41 13.35 17.99 0.49
C ILE A 41 14.04 16.78 1.13
N PRO A 42 15.00 16.97 2.06
CA PRO A 42 15.51 15.90 2.89
C PRO A 42 14.49 15.55 3.98
N CYS A 43 14.14 14.28 4.09
CA CYS A 43 13.15 13.76 5.04
C CYS A 43 13.86 12.83 6.03
N GLU A 44 13.87 13.16 7.30
CA GLU A 44 14.42 12.28 8.32
C GLU A 44 13.45 11.11 8.58
N THR A 45 13.90 9.89 8.29
CA THR A 45 13.10 8.67 8.35
C THR A 45 13.92 7.49 8.84
N TYR A 46 13.22 6.44 9.30
CA TYR A 46 13.83 5.21 9.78
C TYR A 46 13.94 4.21 8.63
N ILE A 47 15.17 3.91 8.20
CA ILE A 47 15.48 3.09 7.04
C ILE A 47 16.36 1.91 7.47
N SER A 48 16.17 0.76 6.83
CA SER A 48 16.92 -0.47 7.09
C SER A 48 17.40 -1.08 5.79
N LEU A 49 18.71 -1.06 5.59
CA LEU A 49 19.37 -1.65 4.41
C LEU A 49 19.95 -3.03 4.78
N PRO A 50 19.55 -4.12 4.10
CA PRO A 50 20.19 -5.42 4.28
C PRO A 50 21.68 -5.35 3.91
N VAL A 51 22.57 -5.88 4.76
CA VAL A 51 24.02 -5.89 4.55
C VAL A 51 24.51 -7.28 4.25
N SER A 52 24.32 -8.22 5.16
CA SER A 52 24.76 -9.60 4.98
C SER A 52 23.89 -10.61 5.72
N CYS A 53 23.91 -11.85 5.24
CA CYS A 53 23.36 -13.01 5.94
C CYS A 53 24.31 -14.17 5.80
N THR A 54 24.72 -14.78 6.92
CA THR A 54 25.41 -16.06 6.91
C THR A 54 24.48 -17.13 7.46
N LEU A 55 24.39 -18.24 6.76
CA LEU A 55 23.61 -19.41 7.17
C LEU A 55 24.45 -20.67 6.96
N LYS A 56 24.52 -21.50 8.00
CA LYS A 56 25.01 -22.88 7.91
C LYS A 56 23.94 -23.83 8.43
N VAL A 57 23.87 -25.01 7.82
CA VAL A 57 23.00 -26.08 8.30
C VAL A 57 23.88 -27.32 8.47
N ASN A 58 24.00 -27.85 9.70
CA ASN A 58 24.96 -28.90 10.07
C ASN A 58 26.39 -28.58 9.61
N ASP A 59 26.84 -27.32 9.87
CA ASP A 59 28.13 -26.73 9.49
C ASP A 59 28.34 -26.49 7.98
N GLU A 60 27.43 -26.94 7.10
CA GLU A 60 27.51 -26.70 5.66
C GLU A 60 26.91 -25.33 5.30
N PRO A 61 27.64 -24.53 4.52
CA PRO A 61 27.16 -23.19 4.14
C PRO A 61 25.98 -23.26 3.17
N VAL A 62 24.98 -22.41 3.41
CA VAL A 62 23.78 -22.27 2.56
C VAL A 62 23.65 -20.82 2.15
N TYR A 63 23.47 -20.57 0.84
CA TYR A 63 23.19 -19.22 0.37
C TYR A 63 21.86 -18.69 0.93
N ALA A 64 21.92 -17.57 1.61
CA ALA A 64 20.77 -16.93 2.23
C ALA A 64 20.85 -15.40 2.11
N GLN A 65 19.69 -14.75 2.14
CA GLN A 65 19.59 -13.29 2.22
C GLN A 65 18.73 -12.90 3.43
N THR A 66 19.14 -11.82 4.13
CA THR A 66 18.31 -11.19 5.14
C THR A 66 17.44 -10.10 4.49
N HIS A 67 16.61 -9.43 5.30
CA HIS A 67 15.61 -8.47 4.84
C HIS A 67 15.66 -7.17 5.63
N SER A 68 15.04 -6.11 5.11
CA SER A 68 14.93 -4.82 5.80
C SER A 68 14.13 -4.96 7.11
N MET A 69 14.46 -4.12 8.10
CA MET A 69 13.84 -4.06 9.44
C MET A 69 14.07 -5.30 10.32
N VAL A 70 14.93 -6.21 9.92
CA VAL A 70 15.39 -7.33 10.74
C VAL A 70 16.45 -6.83 11.73
N PRO A 71 16.60 -7.41 12.94
CA PRO A 71 17.68 -7.03 13.84
C PRO A 71 19.04 -7.57 13.37
N ASN A 72 20.13 -6.93 13.79
CA ASN A 72 21.45 -7.52 13.82
C ASN A 72 21.46 -8.59 14.91
N ALA A 73 21.47 -9.87 14.52
CA ALA A 73 21.26 -10.97 15.45
C ALA A 73 21.95 -12.27 14.98
N HIS A 74 22.24 -13.14 15.95
CA HIS A 74 22.77 -14.48 15.73
C HIS A 74 21.90 -15.50 16.46
N ALA A 75 21.68 -16.66 15.85
CA ALA A 75 21.02 -17.79 16.46
C ALA A 75 21.63 -19.12 15.98
N LEU A 76 21.89 -20.03 16.92
CA LEU A 76 22.30 -21.40 16.69
C LEU A 76 21.29 -22.31 17.37
N ALA A 77 20.47 -23.03 16.60
CA ALA A 77 19.40 -23.87 17.16
C ALA A 77 18.95 -24.97 16.19
N PRO A 78 18.22 -26.00 16.69
CA PRO A 78 17.59 -26.98 15.83
C PRO A 78 16.53 -26.35 14.92
N LEU A 79 16.47 -26.81 13.66
CA LEU A 79 15.39 -26.46 12.74
C LEU A 79 14.10 -27.21 13.08
N ILE A 80 12.97 -26.52 12.88
CA ILE A 80 11.64 -27.12 12.85
C ILE A 80 10.90 -26.62 11.62
N TYR A 81 10.26 -27.54 10.88
CA TYR A 81 9.45 -27.17 9.73
C TYR A 81 8.01 -26.90 10.14
N CYS A 82 7.50 -25.77 9.70
CA CYS A 82 6.09 -25.38 9.76
C CYS A 82 5.68 -24.84 8.38
N GLN A 83 4.66 -25.41 7.77
CA GLN A 83 4.29 -25.09 6.40
C GLN A 83 3.84 -23.63 6.20
N ASN A 84 3.19 -23.05 7.22
CA ASN A 84 2.59 -21.71 7.16
C ASN A 84 2.42 -21.10 8.56
N GLU A 85 1.92 -19.84 8.60
CA GLU A 85 1.69 -19.11 9.85
C GLU A 85 0.79 -19.85 10.85
N THR A 86 -0.27 -20.49 10.39
CA THR A 86 -1.21 -21.22 11.26
C THR A 86 -0.49 -22.39 11.95
N GLU A 87 0.34 -23.10 11.23
CA GLU A 87 1.12 -24.20 11.81
C GLU A 87 2.18 -23.69 12.78
N ILE A 88 2.84 -22.57 12.48
CA ILE A 88 3.79 -21.93 13.41
C ILE A 88 3.09 -21.61 14.75
N ARG A 89 1.89 -21.01 14.71
CA ARG A 89 1.12 -20.67 15.92
C ARG A 89 0.72 -21.89 16.76
N ASN A 90 0.53 -23.03 16.13
CA ASN A 90 0.08 -24.27 16.78
C ASN A 90 1.23 -25.23 17.16
N THR A 91 2.48 -24.84 16.86
CA THR A 91 3.66 -25.69 17.09
C THR A 91 4.54 -25.09 18.19
N ASN A 92 5.14 -25.94 19.03
CA ASN A 92 6.14 -25.49 19.99
C ASN A 92 7.46 -25.13 19.29
N CYS A 93 7.63 -23.85 18.98
CA CYS A 93 8.80 -23.29 18.31
C CYS A 93 9.88 -22.77 19.28
N ALA A 94 9.67 -22.86 20.61
CA ALA A 94 10.57 -22.28 21.59
C ALA A 94 12.01 -22.81 21.45
N ASN A 95 12.97 -21.87 21.37
CA ASN A 95 14.40 -22.14 21.19
C ASN A 95 14.75 -22.94 19.91
N LYS A 96 13.93 -22.86 18.87
CA LYS A 96 14.17 -23.47 17.55
C LYS A 96 14.19 -22.39 16.47
N ILE A 97 14.83 -22.69 15.35
CA ILE A 97 14.71 -21.88 14.13
C ILE A 97 13.60 -22.50 13.28
N VAL A 98 12.60 -21.67 12.94
CA VAL A 98 11.48 -22.10 12.10
C VAL A 98 11.91 -22.07 10.63
N LEU A 99 11.72 -23.18 9.91
CA LEU A 99 11.80 -23.25 8.45
C LEU A 99 10.37 -23.23 7.91
N THR A 100 10.03 -22.29 7.02
CA THR A 100 8.67 -22.14 6.49
C THR A 100 8.68 -21.76 5.01
N ASN A 101 7.56 -22.02 4.30
CA ASN A 101 7.45 -21.66 2.89
C ASN A 101 6.95 -20.22 2.69
N GLY A 102 7.35 -19.60 1.57
CA GLY A 102 6.85 -18.31 1.11
C GLY A 102 7.80 -17.15 1.36
N ARG A 103 7.27 -15.93 1.20
CA ARG A 103 8.05 -14.68 1.36
C ARG A 103 8.14 -14.28 2.83
N ALA A 104 9.24 -13.58 3.18
CA ALA A 104 9.47 -13.04 4.52
C ALA A 104 8.50 -11.88 4.80
N VAL A 105 7.34 -12.19 5.38
CA VAL A 105 6.29 -11.23 5.74
C VAL A 105 6.02 -11.25 7.24
N TYR A 106 5.36 -10.21 7.75
CA TYR A 106 5.18 -9.97 9.19
C TYR A 106 4.48 -11.13 9.93
N GLY A 107 3.39 -11.68 9.39
CA GLY A 107 2.55 -12.66 10.09
C GLY A 107 3.34 -13.88 10.59
N PRO A 108 4.02 -14.66 9.72
CA PRO A 108 4.85 -15.80 10.14
C PRO A 108 5.99 -15.41 11.09
N VAL A 109 6.64 -14.24 10.86
CA VAL A 109 7.71 -13.76 11.73
C VAL A 109 7.17 -13.45 13.13
N LYS A 110 6.04 -12.77 13.21
CA LYS A 110 5.37 -12.48 14.49
C LYS A 110 4.93 -13.77 15.20
N ALA A 111 4.38 -14.73 14.47
CA ALA A 111 3.99 -16.02 15.01
C ALA A 111 5.18 -16.80 15.60
N ALA A 112 6.31 -16.83 14.88
CA ALA A 112 7.55 -17.46 15.36
C ALA A 112 8.08 -16.74 16.61
N GLN A 113 8.12 -15.41 16.59
CA GLN A 113 8.56 -14.59 17.71
C GLN A 113 7.68 -14.80 18.96
N ASP A 114 6.35 -14.82 18.80
CA ASP A 114 5.40 -15.08 19.90
C ASP A 114 5.55 -16.49 20.47
N GLY A 115 5.94 -17.47 19.63
CA GLY A 115 6.29 -18.83 20.03
C GLY A 115 7.69 -18.96 20.63
N ASN A 116 8.40 -17.85 20.90
CA ASN A 116 9.79 -17.81 21.41
C ASN A 116 10.79 -18.58 20.51
N ALA A 117 10.60 -18.55 19.19
CA ALA A 117 11.56 -19.08 18.25
C ALA A 117 12.88 -18.30 18.29
N ALA A 118 14.00 -18.99 18.07
CA ALA A 118 15.33 -18.39 18.01
C ALA A 118 15.56 -17.61 16.69
N GLY A 119 14.85 -17.98 15.62
CA GLY A 119 14.92 -17.34 14.30
C GLY A 119 13.89 -17.95 13.35
N ILE A 120 13.84 -17.42 12.12
CA ILE A 120 12.97 -17.94 11.06
C ILE A 120 13.66 -17.86 9.70
N ILE A 121 13.52 -18.92 8.90
CA ILE A 121 14.06 -19.05 7.54
C ILE A 121 12.88 -19.32 6.60
N PHE A 122 12.76 -18.50 5.54
CA PHE A 122 11.75 -18.66 4.51
C PHE A 122 12.33 -19.40 3.30
N VAL A 123 11.61 -20.39 2.80
CA VAL A 123 11.91 -21.07 1.55
C VAL A 123 11.11 -20.43 0.44
N GLN A 124 11.77 -19.68 -0.43
CA GLN A 124 11.16 -19.01 -1.57
C GLN A 124 11.37 -19.79 -2.86
N GLU A 125 10.40 -19.74 -3.76
CA GLU A 125 10.43 -20.48 -5.01
C GLU A 125 11.37 -19.82 -6.03
N ALA A 126 12.38 -20.56 -6.49
CA ALA A 126 13.34 -20.23 -7.53
C ALA A 126 14.25 -19.03 -7.27
N VAL A 127 13.75 -17.95 -6.69
CA VAL A 127 14.49 -16.70 -6.43
C VAL A 127 14.15 -16.14 -5.06
N ILE A 128 15.11 -15.51 -4.41
CA ILE A 128 14.86 -14.76 -3.19
C ILE A 128 14.38 -13.35 -3.59
N ARG A 129 13.20 -12.99 -3.13
CA ARG A 129 12.64 -11.65 -3.28
C ARG A 129 12.82 -10.89 -1.98
N GLU A 130 13.36 -9.70 -2.09
CA GLU A 130 13.49 -8.80 -0.95
C GLU A 130 12.11 -8.44 -0.38
N CYS A 131 12.05 -8.31 0.94
CA CYS A 131 10.83 -8.03 1.68
C CYS A 131 11.10 -7.17 2.90
N ILE A 132 10.02 -6.67 3.51
CA ILE A 132 10.06 -6.02 4.83
C ILE A 132 9.17 -6.82 5.77
N PRO A 133 9.71 -7.68 6.64
CA PRO A 133 8.94 -8.48 7.59
C PRO A 133 8.49 -7.70 8.84
N SER A 134 8.17 -6.42 8.67
CA SER A 134 7.64 -5.52 9.69
C SER A 134 6.24 -5.07 9.31
N ALA A 135 5.36 -4.80 10.29
CA ALA A 135 4.08 -4.17 10.06
C ALA A 135 4.07 -2.66 10.38
N CYS A 136 5.21 -2.08 10.78
CA CYS A 136 5.31 -0.65 10.98
C CYS A 136 5.07 0.08 9.66
N TRP A 137 4.18 1.09 9.66
CA TRP A 137 3.92 1.93 8.49
C TRP A 137 4.79 3.17 8.56
N GLY A 138 5.76 3.28 7.66
CA GLY A 138 6.73 4.37 7.70
C GLY A 138 7.70 4.27 8.89
N SER A 139 8.11 5.42 9.37
CA SER A 139 9.03 5.48 10.53
C SER A 139 8.30 5.12 11.83
N PRO A 140 8.91 4.30 12.71
CA PRO A 140 8.28 3.89 13.97
C PRO A 140 8.18 5.06 14.96
N THR A 141 7.04 5.17 15.62
CA THR A 141 6.88 5.94 16.85
C THR A 141 7.26 5.07 18.05
N THR A 142 7.23 5.65 19.26
CA THR A 142 7.49 4.91 20.51
C THR A 142 6.50 3.76 20.76
N HIS A 143 5.36 3.76 20.07
CA HIS A 143 4.33 2.72 20.17
C HIS A 143 4.51 1.58 19.17
N ASP A 144 5.36 1.76 18.14
CA ASP A 144 5.47 0.84 17.00
C ASP A 144 6.62 -0.15 17.11
N TRP A 145 7.51 -0.03 18.09
CA TRP A 145 8.67 -0.92 18.28
C TRP A 145 8.28 -2.41 18.37
N GLY A 146 7.06 -2.69 18.80
CA GLY A 146 6.51 -4.05 18.84
C GLY A 146 6.17 -4.64 17.46
N LEU A 147 6.11 -3.81 16.42
CA LEU A 147 5.82 -4.19 15.05
C LEU A 147 7.10 -4.56 14.25
N LEU A 148 8.26 -4.29 14.81
CA LEU A 148 9.54 -4.68 14.21
C LEU A 148 9.91 -6.11 14.63
N PRO A 149 10.55 -6.91 13.74
CA PRO A 149 11.12 -8.20 14.10
C PRO A 149 12.17 -8.10 15.20
N LYS A 150 12.24 -9.12 16.08
CA LYS A 150 13.21 -9.21 17.19
C LYS A 150 14.09 -10.45 17.10
N ILE A 151 13.88 -11.28 16.07
CA ILE A 151 14.63 -12.52 15.81
C ILE A 151 15.27 -12.41 14.42
N PRO A 152 16.38 -13.13 14.15
CA PRO A 152 16.98 -13.17 12.82
C PRO A 152 16.00 -13.76 11.81
N VAL A 153 15.89 -13.13 10.64
CA VAL A 153 15.02 -13.56 9.53
C VAL A 153 15.87 -13.68 8.27
N ALA A 154 15.79 -14.80 7.61
CA ALA A 154 16.44 -15.02 6.32
C ALA A 154 15.53 -15.71 5.33
N SER A 155 15.91 -15.66 4.06
CA SER A 155 15.32 -16.46 2.98
C SER A 155 16.38 -17.27 2.26
N ILE A 156 16.00 -18.47 1.84
CA ILE A 156 16.74 -19.36 0.95
C ILE A 156 15.85 -19.76 -0.23
N ILE A 157 16.43 -20.28 -1.29
CA ILE A 157 15.67 -20.83 -2.43
C ILE A 157 15.19 -22.25 -2.15
N ASP A 158 14.14 -22.67 -2.82
CA ASP A 158 13.52 -23.99 -2.70
C ASP A 158 14.47 -25.15 -3.07
N ASP A 159 15.44 -24.94 -3.96
CA ASP A 159 16.45 -25.96 -4.31
C ASP A 159 17.31 -26.35 -3.08
N ALA A 160 17.56 -25.41 -2.17
CA ALA A 160 18.24 -25.69 -0.90
C ALA A 160 17.25 -26.09 0.22
N GLY A 161 16.06 -25.46 0.25
CA GLY A 161 15.09 -25.62 1.33
C GLY A 161 14.31 -26.93 1.27
N ASN A 162 13.91 -27.40 0.07
CA ASN A 162 13.08 -28.61 -0.07
C ASN A 162 13.79 -29.88 0.47
N PRO A 163 15.08 -30.12 0.21
CA PRO A 163 15.78 -31.26 0.83
C PRO A 163 15.79 -31.19 2.35
N MET A 164 15.93 -30.01 2.95
CA MET A 164 15.89 -29.85 4.41
C MET A 164 14.49 -30.16 4.96
N ILE A 165 13.43 -29.69 4.27
CA ILE A 165 12.04 -29.96 4.63
C ILE A 165 11.78 -31.48 4.65
N GLU A 166 12.22 -32.20 3.62
CA GLU A 166 12.04 -33.68 3.56
C GLU A 166 12.84 -34.40 4.65
N GLN A 167 14.05 -33.97 4.97
CA GLN A 167 14.83 -34.52 6.10
C GLN A 167 14.11 -34.27 7.44
N LEU A 168 13.60 -33.07 7.68
CA LEU A 168 12.86 -32.75 8.91
C LEU A 168 11.57 -33.56 9.02
N LYS A 169 10.83 -33.76 7.93
CA LYS A 169 9.64 -34.61 7.89
C LYS A 169 9.94 -36.09 8.13
N SER A 170 11.12 -36.55 7.73
CA SER A 170 11.56 -37.94 8.01
C SER A 170 12.07 -38.15 9.44
N GLY A 171 12.08 -37.10 10.27
CA GLY A 171 12.52 -37.15 11.67
C GLY A 171 14.01 -36.88 11.89
N SER A 172 14.74 -36.42 10.86
CA SER A 172 16.13 -36.01 11.01
C SER A 172 16.24 -34.71 11.82
N THR A 173 17.33 -34.59 12.58
CA THR A 173 17.66 -33.32 13.27
C THR A 173 18.63 -32.53 12.42
N LEU A 174 18.27 -31.27 12.11
CA LEU A 174 19.13 -30.29 11.46
C LEU A 174 19.39 -29.14 12.42
N ILE A 175 20.65 -28.69 12.51
CA ILE A 175 21.05 -27.54 13.31
C ILE A 175 21.37 -26.38 12.34
N ALA A 176 20.74 -25.24 12.54
CA ALA A 176 21.04 -24.03 11.76
C ALA A 176 21.79 -23.01 12.62
N ASP A 177 22.80 -22.40 12.00
CA ASP A 177 23.58 -21.27 12.50
C ASP A 177 23.34 -20.09 11.56
N ILE A 178 22.60 -19.07 12.04
CA ILE A 178 22.20 -17.91 11.25
C ILE A 178 22.71 -16.62 11.90
N THR A 179 23.35 -15.76 11.08
CA THR A 179 23.69 -14.39 11.48
C THR A 179 23.12 -13.41 10.43
N THR A 180 22.44 -12.38 10.91
CA THR A 180 21.88 -11.31 10.08
C THR A 180 22.53 -9.98 10.42
N GLU A 181 22.88 -9.20 9.39
CA GLU A 181 23.41 -7.84 9.52
C GLU A 181 22.63 -6.90 8.62
N VAL A 182 22.18 -5.79 9.20
CA VAL A 182 21.45 -4.72 8.55
C VAL A 182 21.97 -3.35 9.02
N ASP A 183 22.00 -2.37 8.13
CA ASP A 183 22.26 -0.97 8.48
C ASP A 183 20.92 -0.27 8.70
N THR A 184 20.47 -0.23 9.95
CA THR A 184 19.17 0.30 10.36
C THR A 184 19.34 1.53 11.24
N GLY A 185 18.62 2.61 10.89
CA GLY A 185 18.62 3.84 11.69
C GLY A 185 17.93 5.01 11.02
N TRP A 186 17.87 6.11 11.76
CA TRP A 186 17.36 7.38 11.25
C TRP A 186 18.34 7.99 10.25
N ARG A 187 17.84 8.38 9.08
CA ARG A 187 18.63 9.05 8.04
C ARG A 187 17.76 9.91 7.15
N ASN A 188 18.39 10.87 6.47
CA ASN A 188 17.69 11.67 5.47
C ASN A 188 17.54 10.91 4.16
N ILE A 189 16.32 10.87 3.67
CA ILE A 189 15.96 10.38 2.33
C ILE A 189 15.37 11.52 1.50
N PRO A 190 15.46 11.49 0.16
CA PRO A 190 14.90 12.54 -0.68
C PRO A 190 13.38 12.42 -0.86
N LEU A 191 12.70 13.56 -0.92
CA LEU A 191 11.33 13.73 -1.38
C LEU A 191 11.33 14.80 -2.47
N LEU A 192 10.79 14.52 -3.64
CA LEU A 192 10.64 15.50 -4.72
C LEU A 192 9.17 15.84 -4.93
N ILE A 193 8.86 17.13 -4.85
CA ILE A 193 7.54 17.69 -5.16
C ILE A 193 7.69 18.62 -6.36
N GLY A 194 6.84 18.45 -7.37
CA GLY A 194 6.69 19.36 -8.50
C GLY A 194 5.26 19.87 -8.60
N ASP A 195 5.08 21.18 -8.60
CA ASP A 195 3.78 21.83 -8.66
C ASP A 195 3.62 22.66 -9.93
N ILE A 196 2.44 22.60 -10.59
CA ILE A 196 1.96 23.61 -11.54
C ILE A 196 0.61 24.16 -11.09
N LYS A 197 0.39 25.43 -11.38
CA LYS A 197 -0.84 26.14 -11.02
C LYS A 197 -1.84 26.10 -12.17
N ALA A 198 -3.13 25.91 -11.84
CA ALA A 198 -4.22 26.19 -12.77
C ALA A 198 -4.26 27.69 -13.11
N PRO A 199 -4.86 28.07 -14.26
CA PRO A 199 -5.02 29.48 -14.63
C PRO A 199 -5.88 30.26 -13.62
N GLU A 200 -6.89 29.62 -13.06
CA GLU A 200 -7.75 30.21 -12.04
C GLU A 200 -7.08 30.12 -10.65
N ASN A 201 -7.35 31.10 -9.79
CA ASN A 201 -6.82 31.09 -8.42
C ASN A 201 -7.55 30.03 -7.58
N CYS A 202 -7.05 28.81 -7.60
CA CYS A 202 -7.57 27.66 -6.88
C CYS A 202 -6.49 27.09 -5.95
N ASN A 203 -6.86 26.77 -4.71
CA ASN A 203 -5.94 26.07 -3.79
C ASN A 203 -6.03 24.56 -3.94
N GLN A 204 -7.14 24.02 -4.43
CA GLN A 204 -7.32 22.59 -4.61
C GLN A 204 -6.32 22.03 -5.62
N PHE A 205 -5.88 20.79 -5.36
CA PHE A 205 -4.97 20.11 -6.25
C PHE A 205 -5.25 18.59 -6.31
N VAL A 206 -4.86 18.01 -7.44
CA VAL A 206 -4.72 16.56 -7.63
C VAL A 206 -3.27 16.21 -7.46
N GLN A 207 -2.96 15.10 -6.77
CA GLN A 207 -1.59 14.59 -6.72
C GLN A 207 -1.44 13.26 -7.46
N LEU A 208 -0.36 13.16 -8.25
CA LEU A 208 0.14 11.93 -8.87
C LEU A 208 1.41 11.52 -8.14
N THR A 209 1.42 10.32 -7.59
CA THR A 209 2.45 9.90 -6.64
C THR A 209 3.03 8.54 -6.98
N GLY A 210 4.26 8.29 -6.57
CA GLY A 210 4.92 7.00 -6.66
C GLY A 210 6.29 7.06 -6.00
N HIS A 211 6.82 5.92 -5.59
CA HIS A 211 8.16 5.86 -5.04
C HIS A 211 9.23 5.86 -6.15
N CYS A 212 10.42 6.33 -5.83
CA CYS A 212 11.56 6.33 -6.75
C CYS A 212 12.68 5.41 -6.28
N ASP A 213 12.77 5.14 -4.97
CA ASP A 213 13.68 4.12 -4.46
C ASP A 213 13.33 2.73 -5.00
N SER A 214 14.26 1.82 -4.94
CA SER A 214 14.09 0.47 -5.49
C SER A 214 14.92 -0.56 -4.76
N TRP A 215 14.53 -1.82 -4.90
CA TRP A 215 15.43 -2.94 -4.70
C TRP A 215 16.31 -3.06 -5.95
N TYR A 216 17.61 -2.91 -5.79
CA TYR A 216 18.59 -2.94 -6.88
C TYR A 216 18.32 -1.86 -7.96
N TYR A 217 18.21 -2.26 -9.25
CA TYR A 217 18.00 -1.34 -10.37
C TYR A 217 16.54 -0.91 -10.55
N GLY A 218 15.59 -1.77 -10.21
CA GLY A 218 14.17 -1.47 -10.22
C GLY A 218 13.67 -0.83 -11.52
N ALA A 219 13.94 -1.48 -12.65
CA ALA A 219 13.52 -0.92 -13.94
C ALA A 219 11.99 -0.89 -14.06
N ILE A 220 11.32 -1.95 -13.55
CA ILE A 220 9.86 -2.00 -13.44
C ILE A 220 9.44 -1.33 -12.12
N ASP A 221 10.01 -1.75 -11.01
CA ASP A 221 9.68 -1.33 -9.64
C ASP A 221 10.75 -0.34 -9.11
N ASN A 222 10.60 0.98 -9.33
CA ASN A 222 9.45 1.71 -9.86
C ASN A 222 9.84 2.63 -11.05
N GLY A 223 10.89 2.28 -11.83
CA GLY A 223 11.41 3.09 -12.93
C GLY A 223 10.37 3.39 -14.02
N THR A 224 9.57 2.38 -14.40
CA THR A 224 8.51 2.55 -15.40
C THR A 224 7.42 3.50 -14.93
N SER A 225 6.95 3.36 -13.69
CA SER A 225 5.93 4.26 -13.15
C SER A 225 6.44 5.67 -12.93
N ASN A 226 7.72 5.84 -12.56
CA ASN A 226 8.31 7.18 -12.50
C ASN A 226 8.37 7.82 -13.90
N SER A 227 8.65 7.03 -14.95
CA SER A 227 8.62 7.52 -16.32
C SER A 227 7.21 7.91 -16.79
N LEU A 228 6.20 7.15 -16.35
CA LEU A 228 4.79 7.45 -16.58
C LEU A 228 4.38 8.76 -15.87
N GLN A 229 4.79 8.95 -14.60
CA GLN A 229 4.55 10.20 -13.88
C GLN A 229 5.17 11.41 -14.59
N VAL A 230 6.40 11.29 -15.08
CA VAL A 230 7.09 12.33 -15.86
C VAL A 230 6.34 12.66 -17.15
N GLU A 231 5.83 11.65 -17.87
CA GLU A 231 5.08 11.87 -19.11
C GLU A 231 3.72 12.54 -18.86
N ILE A 232 3.00 12.12 -17.81
CA ILE A 232 1.75 12.79 -17.42
C ILE A 232 2.02 14.24 -16.97
N ALA A 233 3.14 14.48 -16.27
CA ALA A 233 3.55 15.83 -15.90
C ALA A 233 3.80 16.71 -17.13
N ARG A 234 4.44 16.18 -18.18
CA ARG A 234 4.66 16.88 -19.44
C ARG A 234 3.31 17.25 -20.11
N ILE A 235 2.40 16.27 -20.22
CA ILE A 235 1.07 16.48 -20.82
C ILE A 235 0.27 17.52 -20.02
N ALA A 236 0.20 17.41 -18.70
CA ALA A 236 -0.50 18.37 -17.86
C ALA A 236 0.06 19.79 -18.01
N LYS A 237 1.37 19.93 -18.23
CA LYS A 237 1.97 21.24 -18.51
C LYS A 237 1.58 21.78 -19.88
N GLU A 238 1.52 20.95 -20.91
CA GLU A 238 1.08 21.35 -22.26
C GLU A 238 -0.38 21.83 -22.25
N HIS A 239 -1.23 21.19 -21.42
CA HIS A 239 -2.64 21.53 -21.25
C HIS A 239 -2.92 22.42 -20.03
N GLN A 240 -1.91 23.13 -19.51
CA GLN A 240 -2.04 23.94 -18.29
C GLN A 240 -3.19 24.95 -18.36
N ALA A 241 -3.47 25.50 -19.54
CA ALA A 241 -4.55 26.46 -19.75
C ALA A 241 -5.96 25.88 -19.51
N GLU A 242 -6.11 24.57 -19.56
CA GLU A 242 -7.39 23.85 -19.38
C GLU A 242 -7.63 23.42 -17.94
N LEU A 243 -6.60 23.47 -17.08
CA LEU A 243 -6.67 22.97 -15.71
C LEU A 243 -7.61 23.81 -14.86
N LYS A 244 -8.51 23.17 -14.14
CA LYS A 244 -9.41 23.77 -13.14
C LYS A 244 -8.83 23.71 -11.73
N ARG A 245 -7.82 22.87 -11.50
CA ARG A 245 -7.13 22.65 -10.22
C ARG A 245 -5.63 22.55 -10.43
N ASN A 246 -4.88 22.86 -9.40
CA ASN A 246 -3.43 22.69 -9.41
C ASN A 246 -3.08 21.22 -9.57
N PHE A 247 -1.92 20.95 -10.14
CA PHE A 247 -1.39 19.60 -10.24
C PHE A 247 -0.08 19.48 -9.48
N ARG A 248 0.03 18.42 -8.69
CA ARG A 248 1.22 18.09 -7.91
C ARG A 248 1.72 16.69 -8.29
N VAL A 249 3.00 16.58 -8.65
CA VAL A 249 3.68 15.30 -8.85
C VAL A 249 4.63 15.07 -7.68
N VAL A 250 4.58 13.89 -7.05
CA VAL A 250 5.41 13.59 -5.89
C VAL A 250 6.14 12.27 -6.09
N PHE A 251 7.46 12.28 -5.89
CA PHE A 251 8.29 11.10 -5.87
C PHE A 251 8.78 10.88 -4.44
N TYR A 252 8.56 9.67 -3.92
CA TYR A 252 8.97 9.28 -2.58
C TYR A 252 10.23 8.44 -2.59
N SER A 253 10.96 8.47 -1.49
CA SER A 253 11.94 7.45 -1.09
C SER A 253 11.41 6.65 0.09
N GLY A 254 12.11 5.60 0.49
CA GLY A 254 11.78 4.82 1.69
C GLY A 254 10.55 3.92 1.58
N HIS A 255 10.10 3.61 0.37
CA HIS A 255 9.10 2.57 0.12
C HIS A 255 9.70 1.19 0.39
N SER A 256 10.83 0.89 -0.27
CA SER A 256 11.47 -0.43 -0.26
C SER A 256 12.17 -0.74 1.06
N HIS A 257 12.83 0.22 1.69
CA HIS A 257 13.66 -0.01 2.88
C HIS A 257 13.12 0.65 4.16
N GLY A 258 11.95 1.30 4.09
CA GLY A 258 11.31 2.01 5.19
C GLY A 258 9.80 1.79 5.27
N ARG A 259 9.24 0.86 4.48
CA ARG A 259 7.81 0.57 4.35
C ARG A 259 6.97 1.84 4.32
N TYR A 260 7.07 2.55 3.17
CA TYR A 260 6.32 3.79 2.88
C TYR A 260 6.77 5.00 3.72
N ALA A 261 8.04 5.04 4.17
CA ALA A 261 8.54 6.08 5.06
C ALA A 261 8.41 7.49 4.45
N GLY A 262 8.69 7.65 3.15
CA GLY A 262 8.61 8.96 2.49
C GLY A 262 7.17 9.45 2.32
N SER A 263 6.23 8.59 1.92
CA SER A 263 4.82 8.98 1.79
C SER A 263 4.17 9.26 3.15
N ALA A 264 4.55 8.50 4.20
CA ALA A 264 4.10 8.77 5.56
C ALA A 264 4.66 10.10 6.08
N TRP A 265 5.96 10.35 5.90
CA TRP A 265 6.59 11.62 6.25
C TRP A 265 5.92 12.81 5.54
N TYR A 266 5.58 12.63 4.25
CA TYR A 266 4.90 13.67 3.48
C TYR A 266 3.47 13.91 4.01
N ALA A 267 2.73 12.85 4.33
CA ALA A 267 1.40 12.98 4.93
C ALA A 267 1.43 13.73 6.27
N ASP A 268 2.44 13.47 7.10
CA ASP A 268 2.59 14.09 8.43
C ASP A 268 3.00 15.56 8.32
N ASN A 269 3.99 15.88 7.46
CA ASN A 269 4.58 17.23 7.41
C ASN A 269 3.77 18.20 6.53
N PHE A 270 2.90 17.70 5.64
CA PHE A 270 2.02 18.49 4.78
C PHE A 270 0.54 18.29 5.12
N PHE A 271 0.25 17.82 6.32
CA PHE A 271 -1.08 17.41 6.75
C PHE A 271 -2.16 18.46 6.49
N GLU A 272 -1.92 19.71 6.89
CA GLU A 272 -2.91 20.80 6.73
C GLU A 272 -3.23 21.10 5.26
N ASP A 273 -2.19 21.20 4.42
CA ASP A 273 -2.37 21.44 2.97
C ASP A 273 -3.08 20.27 2.28
N LEU A 274 -2.63 19.06 2.58
CA LEU A 274 -3.24 17.83 2.07
C LEU A 274 -4.71 17.71 2.47
N ARG A 275 -5.02 17.92 3.75
CA ARG A 275 -6.39 17.81 4.25
C ARG A 275 -7.30 18.90 3.71
N ALA A 276 -6.79 20.13 3.59
CA ALA A 276 -7.59 21.25 3.11
C ALA A 276 -7.78 21.25 1.59
N ASN A 277 -6.78 20.80 0.82
CA ASN A 277 -6.70 21.12 -0.60
C ASN A 277 -6.55 19.91 -1.54
N CYS A 278 -6.02 18.76 -1.09
CA CYS A 278 -5.83 17.59 -1.96
C CYS A 278 -7.15 16.87 -2.21
N ILE A 279 -7.60 16.82 -3.47
CA ILE A 279 -8.87 16.18 -3.82
C ILE A 279 -8.73 14.67 -4.07
N ALA A 280 -7.60 14.24 -4.64
CA ALA A 280 -7.35 12.85 -4.98
C ALA A 280 -5.86 12.53 -4.93
N ASN A 281 -5.53 11.31 -4.51
CA ASN A 281 -4.22 10.70 -4.66
C ASN A 281 -4.28 9.60 -5.72
N ILE A 282 -3.60 9.79 -6.82
CA ILE A 282 -3.40 8.74 -7.82
C ILE A 282 -1.99 8.21 -7.63
N ASN A 283 -1.88 6.94 -7.28
CA ASN A 283 -0.57 6.31 -7.05
C ASN A 283 -0.20 5.41 -8.24
N THR A 284 1.09 5.34 -8.55
CA THR A 284 1.61 4.47 -9.61
C THR A 284 2.80 3.66 -9.13
N ASP A 285 2.73 2.36 -9.39
CA ASP A 285 3.74 1.39 -9.00
C ASP A 285 3.79 0.24 -10.01
N SER A 286 5.00 -0.16 -10.41
CA SER A 286 5.30 -1.34 -11.24
C SER A 286 4.51 -1.45 -12.56
N ALA A 287 4.28 -0.33 -13.26
CA ALA A 287 3.55 -0.30 -14.53
C ALA A 287 4.34 -0.93 -15.69
N GLY A 288 3.64 -1.40 -16.72
CA GLY A 288 4.22 -1.76 -18.00
C GLY A 288 5.06 -3.04 -18.04
N CYS A 289 4.95 -3.93 -17.04
CA CYS A 289 5.65 -5.20 -17.07
C CYS A 289 5.16 -6.10 -18.22
N ARG A 290 6.09 -6.83 -18.84
CA ARG A 290 5.77 -7.84 -19.87
C ARG A 290 4.87 -8.93 -19.27
N GLY A 291 3.74 -9.23 -19.93
CA GLY A 291 2.74 -10.19 -19.46
C GLY A 291 1.81 -9.66 -18.36
N ALA A 292 1.91 -8.38 -17.99
CA ALA A 292 0.98 -7.72 -17.07
C ALA A 292 -0.31 -7.35 -17.81
N ASP A 293 -1.19 -8.34 -17.98
CA ASP A 293 -2.46 -8.27 -18.73
C ASP A 293 -3.70 -8.27 -17.82
N ASP A 294 -3.54 -8.33 -16.50
CA ASP A 294 -4.61 -8.07 -15.52
C ASP A 294 -4.66 -6.58 -15.19
N ILE A 295 -5.53 -5.86 -15.88
CA ILE A 295 -5.78 -4.43 -15.72
C ILE A 295 -7.11 -4.13 -15.02
N ILE A 296 -7.94 -5.15 -14.82
CA ILE A 296 -9.30 -4.97 -14.33
C ILE A 296 -9.40 -5.06 -12.79
N HIS A 297 -8.37 -5.56 -12.12
CA HIS A 297 -8.36 -5.76 -10.67
C HIS A 297 -7.45 -4.80 -9.89
N SER A 298 -7.11 -3.65 -10.46
CA SER A 298 -6.39 -2.61 -9.72
C SER A 298 -7.19 -2.09 -8.53
N ILE A 299 -6.49 -1.63 -7.50
CA ILE A 299 -7.16 -1.09 -6.31
C ILE A 299 -7.75 0.30 -6.59
N VAL A 300 -8.92 0.56 -5.99
CA VAL A 300 -9.62 1.84 -6.13
C VAL A 300 -10.57 2.03 -4.95
N MET A 301 -10.72 3.25 -4.47
CA MET A 301 -11.76 3.59 -3.50
C MET A 301 -13.13 3.68 -4.19
N PRO A 302 -14.24 3.41 -3.47
CA PRO A 302 -15.57 3.29 -4.09
C PRO A 302 -16.01 4.54 -4.85
N GLU A 303 -15.74 5.74 -4.33
CA GLU A 303 -16.09 7.01 -4.98
C GLU A 303 -15.24 7.32 -6.22
N ALA A 304 -14.06 6.72 -6.32
CA ALA A 304 -13.13 6.88 -7.45
C ALA A 304 -13.39 5.83 -8.56
N LYS A 305 -14.10 4.76 -8.24
CA LYS A 305 -14.29 3.60 -9.12
C LYS A 305 -15.10 3.88 -10.38
N PRO A 306 -16.21 4.64 -10.37
CA PRO A 306 -16.98 4.90 -11.59
C PRO A 306 -16.16 5.53 -12.71
N LEU A 307 -15.30 6.51 -12.40
CA LEU A 307 -14.39 7.11 -13.38
C LEU A 307 -13.39 6.07 -13.93
N ALA A 308 -12.82 5.22 -13.06
CA ALA A 308 -11.91 4.16 -13.49
C ALA A 308 -12.60 3.13 -14.42
N VAL A 309 -13.85 2.77 -14.13
CA VAL A 309 -14.69 1.88 -14.97
C VAL A 309 -14.89 2.47 -16.36
N GLN A 310 -15.23 3.76 -16.43
CA GLN A 310 -15.43 4.46 -17.70
C GLN A 310 -14.14 4.46 -18.51
N ILE A 311 -13.05 4.97 -17.96
CA ILE A 311 -11.77 5.14 -18.69
C ILE A 311 -11.20 3.81 -19.16
N VAL A 312 -11.16 2.78 -18.29
CA VAL A 312 -10.64 1.47 -18.70
C VAL A 312 -11.45 0.89 -19.83
N LYS A 313 -12.79 1.02 -19.78
CA LYS A 313 -13.67 0.54 -20.86
C LYS A 313 -13.43 1.30 -22.17
N GLU A 314 -13.28 2.61 -22.13
CA GLU A 314 -13.05 3.45 -23.31
C GLU A 314 -11.69 3.17 -23.95
N GLN A 315 -10.64 3.02 -23.14
CA GLN A 315 -9.28 2.81 -23.61
C GLN A 315 -8.99 1.35 -24.08
N THR A 316 -9.69 0.36 -23.52
CA THR A 316 -9.31 -1.05 -23.72
C THR A 316 -10.48 -1.96 -24.12
N GLY A 317 -11.72 -1.54 -23.93
CA GLY A 317 -12.91 -2.38 -24.04
C GLY A 317 -13.15 -3.32 -22.86
N GLU A 318 -12.23 -3.41 -21.91
CA GLU A 318 -12.33 -4.28 -20.72
C GLU A 318 -13.28 -3.67 -19.68
N LYS A 319 -13.95 -4.54 -18.91
CA LYS A 319 -14.80 -4.13 -17.80
C LYS A 319 -13.98 -4.09 -16.52
N PHE A 320 -13.66 -2.88 -16.03
CA PHE A 320 -12.94 -2.71 -14.78
C PHE A 320 -13.80 -3.17 -13.57
N GLU A 321 -13.29 -4.10 -12.79
CA GLU A 321 -13.95 -4.59 -11.58
C GLU A 321 -13.50 -3.82 -10.34
N GLY A 322 -12.22 -3.46 -10.29
CA GLY A 322 -11.58 -2.81 -9.16
C GLY A 322 -11.56 -3.67 -7.90
N LYS A 323 -10.57 -3.47 -7.07
CA LYS A 323 -10.49 -4.08 -5.73
C LYS A 323 -10.47 -2.98 -4.68
N ARG A 324 -11.05 -3.27 -3.52
CA ARG A 324 -10.93 -2.39 -2.36
C ARG A 324 -9.45 -2.13 -2.07
N CYS A 325 -9.12 -0.88 -1.78
CA CYS A 325 -7.79 -0.50 -1.36
C CYS A 325 -7.40 -1.22 -0.06
N GLY A 326 -6.21 -1.84 -0.06
CA GLY A 326 -5.59 -2.44 1.13
C GLY A 326 -4.44 -1.58 1.65
N ARG A 327 -3.88 -1.93 2.79
CA ARG A 327 -2.71 -1.26 3.40
C ARG A 327 -1.42 -1.65 2.65
N LEU A 328 -1.23 -1.10 1.46
CA LEU A 328 -0.08 -1.32 0.58
C LEU A 328 0.12 -0.12 -0.36
N GLY A 329 1.29 -0.01 -0.99
CA GLY A 329 1.53 0.90 -2.12
C GLY A 329 1.40 2.38 -1.77
N ASP A 330 2.16 2.92 -0.82
CA ASP A 330 2.20 4.34 -0.45
C ASP A 330 0.82 4.99 -0.14
N GLN A 331 -0.13 4.20 0.35
CA GLN A 331 -1.48 4.66 0.73
C GLN A 331 -1.49 5.34 2.12
N SER A 332 -0.60 6.32 2.32
CA SER A 332 -0.42 7.05 3.59
C SER A 332 -1.45 8.16 3.82
N PHE A 333 -2.47 8.30 2.94
CA PHE A 333 -3.36 9.48 2.94
C PHE A 333 -4.78 9.19 3.43
N TRP A 334 -5.11 7.96 3.82
CA TRP A 334 -6.46 7.61 4.27
C TRP A 334 -6.84 8.30 5.57
N ASN A 335 -5.91 8.40 6.51
CA ASN A 335 -6.12 9.12 7.76
C ASN A 335 -6.34 10.62 7.51
N VAL A 336 -5.63 11.19 6.56
CA VAL A 336 -5.88 12.57 6.08
C VAL A 336 -7.27 12.71 5.44
N GLY A 337 -7.86 11.59 5.00
CA GLY A 337 -9.19 11.54 4.38
C GLY A 337 -9.18 11.79 2.87
N ILE A 338 -8.09 11.46 2.19
CA ILE A 338 -7.94 11.66 0.76
C ILE A 338 -8.34 10.39 0.01
N SER A 339 -9.23 10.55 -0.97
CA SER A 339 -9.61 9.48 -1.89
C SER A 339 -8.43 9.04 -2.76
N SER A 340 -8.32 7.73 -2.98
CA SER A 340 -7.20 7.14 -3.73
C SER A 340 -7.66 6.25 -4.87
N ALA A 341 -6.93 6.36 -5.99
CA ALA A 341 -7.04 5.47 -7.13
C ALA A 341 -5.68 4.89 -7.48
N PHE A 342 -5.68 3.60 -7.81
CA PHE A 342 -4.55 2.81 -8.26
C PHE A 342 -3.45 2.64 -7.20
N ALA A 343 -2.48 1.85 -7.51
CA ALA A 343 -1.16 1.63 -6.97
C ALA A 343 -0.40 0.86 -8.05
N SER A 344 -0.31 -0.48 -8.00
CA SER A 344 0.07 -1.29 -9.17
C SER A 344 -1.13 -1.41 -10.09
N PHE A 345 -1.14 -0.67 -11.20
CA PHE A 345 -2.28 -0.65 -12.12
C PHE A 345 -2.43 -1.98 -12.85
N SER A 346 -1.36 -2.49 -13.45
CA SER A 346 -1.38 -3.75 -14.19
C SER A 346 -0.57 -4.84 -13.48
N ARG A 347 -1.07 -6.09 -13.56
CA ARG A 347 -0.46 -7.25 -12.89
C ARG A 347 -0.43 -8.46 -13.80
N GLN A 348 0.43 -9.45 -13.44
CA GLN A 348 0.40 -10.76 -14.07
C GLN A 348 -0.91 -11.49 -13.74
N LYS A 349 -1.55 -12.11 -14.73
CA LYS A 349 -2.67 -13.02 -14.48
C LYS A 349 -2.17 -14.33 -13.90
N LYS A 350 -2.86 -14.84 -12.89
CA LYS A 350 -2.68 -16.24 -12.48
C LYS A 350 -3.12 -17.16 -13.61
N ARG A 351 -2.35 -18.23 -13.83
CA ARG A 351 -2.63 -19.24 -14.87
C ARG A 351 -2.79 -20.61 -14.24
N MET A 352 -3.43 -21.53 -14.94
CA MET A 352 -3.51 -22.91 -14.54
C MET A 352 -2.11 -23.54 -14.64
N LEU A 353 -1.55 -23.96 -13.51
CA LEU A 353 -0.24 -24.60 -13.44
C LEU A 353 -0.36 -26.11 -13.72
N PRO A 354 0.76 -26.80 -14.05
CA PRO A 354 0.76 -28.25 -14.27
C PRO A 354 0.24 -29.09 -13.08
N ASN A 355 0.30 -28.53 -11.87
CA ASN A 355 -0.24 -29.16 -10.66
C ASN A 355 -1.77 -28.97 -10.47
N GLY A 356 -2.47 -28.40 -11.46
CA GLY A 356 -3.91 -28.14 -11.44
C GLY A 356 -4.36 -26.97 -10.55
N LYS A 357 -3.45 -26.12 -10.07
CA LYS A 357 -3.77 -24.95 -9.25
C LYS A 357 -3.56 -23.67 -10.05
N MET A 358 -4.39 -22.65 -9.76
CA MET A 358 -4.18 -21.30 -10.27
C MET A 358 -3.02 -20.63 -9.53
N GLY A 359 -2.01 -20.17 -10.26
CA GLY A 359 -0.81 -19.54 -9.69
C GLY A 359 0.03 -18.83 -10.73
N PHE A 360 1.24 -18.45 -10.33
CA PHE A 360 2.27 -17.94 -11.23
C PHE A 360 3.26 -19.07 -11.57
N GLU A 361 3.88 -19.00 -12.73
CA GLU A 361 4.95 -19.91 -13.11
C GLU A 361 6.13 -19.76 -12.13
N ARG A 362 6.91 -20.84 -11.97
CA ARG A 362 8.07 -20.88 -11.06
C ARG A 362 9.01 -19.70 -11.34
N GLY A 363 9.34 -18.93 -10.32
CA GLY A 363 10.17 -17.72 -10.41
C GLY A 363 9.43 -16.46 -10.85
N ASN A 364 8.13 -16.52 -11.15
CA ASN A 364 7.32 -15.34 -11.46
C ASN A 364 6.54 -14.86 -10.22
N SER A 365 5.95 -13.68 -10.31
CA SER A 365 5.12 -13.07 -9.27
C SER A 365 3.99 -12.25 -9.87
N GLU A 366 3.11 -11.71 -9.05
CA GLU A 366 2.04 -10.83 -9.50
C GLU A 366 2.54 -9.54 -10.21
N LEU A 367 3.76 -9.07 -9.89
CA LEU A 367 4.39 -7.89 -10.49
C LEU A 367 5.54 -8.24 -11.46
N GLY A 368 5.65 -9.50 -11.84
CA GLY A 368 6.62 -9.97 -12.83
C GLY A 368 7.79 -10.76 -12.25
N PRO A 369 8.60 -11.38 -13.13
CA PRO A 369 9.67 -12.28 -12.72
C PRO A 369 10.83 -11.57 -12.02
N GLY A 370 11.15 -10.34 -12.43
CA GLY A 370 12.23 -9.54 -11.85
C GLY A 370 11.88 -8.84 -10.53
N TRP A 371 10.61 -8.71 -10.21
CA TRP A 371 10.14 -7.92 -9.07
C TRP A 371 10.85 -8.28 -7.75
N HIS A 372 11.43 -7.27 -7.07
CA HIS A 372 12.21 -7.37 -5.84
C HIS A 372 13.46 -8.25 -5.93
N THR A 373 14.08 -8.34 -7.11
CA THR A 373 15.31 -9.10 -7.34
C THR A 373 16.33 -8.27 -8.12
N PRO A 374 17.62 -8.69 -8.17
CA PRO A 374 18.62 -8.05 -9.04
C PRO A 374 18.27 -8.12 -10.53
N ASP A 375 17.32 -8.98 -10.92
CA ASP A 375 16.87 -9.15 -12.31
C ASP A 375 15.72 -8.21 -12.70
N ASP A 376 15.35 -7.24 -11.86
CA ASP A 376 14.39 -6.19 -12.27
C ASP A 376 15.05 -5.20 -13.22
N LEU A 377 15.12 -5.61 -14.49
CA LEU A 377 15.82 -4.95 -15.58
C LEU A 377 14.87 -4.60 -16.73
N GLU A 378 15.32 -3.72 -17.64
CA GLU A 378 14.54 -3.24 -18.77
C GLU A 378 14.00 -4.34 -19.71
N LYS A 379 14.65 -5.53 -19.76
CA LYS A 379 14.20 -6.69 -20.55
C LYS A 379 12.79 -7.18 -20.20
N HIS A 380 12.33 -6.85 -18.99
CA HIS A 380 10.99 -7.21 -18.50
C HIS A 380 9.93 -6.16 -18.82
N ILE A 381 10.29 -5.05 -19.44
CA ILE A 381 9.33 -4.03 -19.88
C ILE A 381 8.66 -4.45 -21.19
N ASP A 382 7.37 -4.20 -21.29
CA ASP A 382 6.65 -4.16 -22.55
C ASP A 382 6.22 -2.71 -22.82
N PRO A 383 6.80 -2.05 -23.85
CA PRO A 383 6.46 -0.67 -24.17
C PRO A 383 4.98 -0.43 -24.49
N ASN A 384 4.27 -1.46 -25.02
CA ASN A 384 2.84 -1.35 -25.30
C ASN A 384 2.02 -1.39 -24.01
N ASN A 385 2.39 -2.26 -23.05
CA ASN A 385 1.76 -2.27 -21.73
C ASN A 385 2.02 -0.96 -20.98
N LEU A 386 3.25 -0.44 -21.05
CA LEU A 386 3.59 0.84 -20.43
C LEU A 386 2.80 2.00 -21.06
N LEU A 387 2.63 2.01 -22.37
CA LEU A 387 1.82 3.01 -23.07
C LEU A 387 0.33 2.89 -22.72
N ARG A 388 -0.21 1.67 -22.64
CA ARG A 388 -1.58 1.41 -22.21
C ARG A 388 -1.83 1.95 -20.79
N ASP A 389 -0.97 1.58 -19.85
CA ASP A 389 -1.08 1.98 -18.46
C ASP A 389 -0.97 3.50 -18.31
N ALA A 390 -0.03 4.12 -19.07
CA ALA A 390 0.14 5.57 -19.09
C ALA A 390 -1.08 6.31 -19.64
N LYS A 391 -1.75 5.77 -20.67
CA LYS A 391 -2.98 6.37 -21.21
C LYS A 391 -4.11 6.35 -20.19
N ILE A 392 -4.32 5.20 -19.52
CA ILE A 392 -5.42 5.05 -18.55
C ILE A 392 -5.20 5.95 -17.33
N VAL A 393 -4.00 5.88 -16.73
CA VAL A 393 -3.67 6.71 -15.56
C VAL A 393 -3.64 8.19 -15.94
N GLY A 394 -3.10 8.53 -17.13
CA GLY A 394 -3.03 9.89 -17.62
C GLY A 394 -4.42 10.50 -17.85
N GLU A 395 -5.33 9.76 -18.47
CA GLU A 395 -6.71 10.20 -18.68
C GLU A 395 -7.44 10.39 -17.34
N TYR A 396 -7.24 9.46 -16.38
CA TYR A 396 -7.80 9.61 -15.04
C TYR A 396 -7.31 10.89 -14.35
N VAL A 397 -6.01 11.16 -14.39
CA VAL A 397 -5.42 12.39 -13.82
C VAL A 397 -5.94 13.63 -14.53
N MET A 398 -5.94 13.64 -15.87
CA MET A 398 -6.38 14.80 -16.64
C MET A 398 -7.87 15.08 -16.42
N THR A 399 -8.73 14.07 -16.37
CA THR A 399 -10.16 14.24 -16.03
C THR A 399 -10.32 14.88 -14.65
N CYS A 400 -9.59 14.39 -13.64
CA CYS A 400 -9.60 15.00 -12.30
C CYS A 400 -9.11 16.46 -12.31
N LEU A 401 -8.26 16.84 -13.26
CA LEU A 401 -7.69 18.19 -13.37
C LEU A 401 -8.57 19.16 -14.17
N THR A 402 -9.30 18.67 -15.18
CA THR A 402 -9.99 19.53 -16.18
C THR A 402 -11.50 19.63 -16.00
N GLU A 403 -12.13 18.63 -15.36
CA GLU A 403 -13.57 18.70 -15.08
C GLU A 403 -13.91 19.82 -14.12
N GLN A 404 -15.01 20.55 -14.36
CA GLN A 404 -15.44 21.66 -13.49
C GLN A 404 -15.76 21.16 -12.08
N VAL A 405 -16.56 20.10 -11.98
CA VAL A 405 -16.87 19.43 -10.72
C VAL A 405 -15.92 18.26 -10.50
N ILE A 406 -15.46 18.08 -9.28
CA ILE A 406 -14.62 16.94 -8.89
C ILE A 406 -15.32 15.63 -9.27
N PRO A 407 -14.73 14.76 -10.11
CA PRO A 407 -15.38 13.57 -10.63
C PRO A 407 -15.33 12.41 -9.61
N MET A 408 -15.90 12.64 -8.42
CA MET A 408 -16.04 11.66 -7.35
C MET A 408 -17.50 11.36 -7.09
N HIS A 409 -17.81 10.09 -7.02
CA HIS A 409 -19.14 9.52 -6.82
C HIS A 409 -19.33 9.13 -5.35
N LEU A 410 -19.62 10.10 -4.50
CA LEU A 410 -19.70 9.91 -3.05
C LEU A 410 -20.85 8.98 -2.64
N GLU A 411 -21.91 8.87 -3.44
CA GLU A 411 -22.99 7.89 -3.28
C GLU A 411 -22.43 6.46 -3.27
N CYS A 412 -21.39 6.16 -4.06
CA CYS A 412 -20.74 4.85 -4.06
C CYS A 412 -20.00 4.59 -2.73
N ALA A 413 -19.40 5.62 -2.13
CA ALA A 413 -18.75 5.48 -0.83
C ALA A 413 -19.76 5.21 0.29
N VAL A 414 -20.90 5.92 0.30
CA VAL A 414 -21.95 5.70 1.31
C VAL A 414 -22.63 4.35 1.10
N ALA A 415 -22.86 3.93 -0.14
CA ALA A 415 -23.44 2.62 -0.45
C ALA A 415 -22.52 1.47 0.03
N GLU A 416 -21.18 1.59 -0.15
CA GLU A 416 -20.24 0.62 0.40
C GLU A 416 -20.28 0.61 1.92
N ILE A 417 -20.27 1.78 2.59
CA ILE A 417 -20.37 1.87 4.05
C ILE A 417 -21.64 1.19 4.54
N THR A 418 -22.79 1.44 3.90
CA THR A 418 -24.08 0.82 4.27
C THR A 418 -24.02 -0.70 4.14
N SER A 419 -23.52 -1.20 3.01
CA SER A 419 -23.37 -2.64 2.77
C SER A 419 -22.43 -3.32 3.78
N GLU A 420 -21.33 -2.66 4.15
CA GLU A 420 -20.39 -3.19 5.14
C GLU A 420 -20.96 -3.15 6.56
N LEU A 421 -21.73 -2.10 6.92
CA LEU A 421 -22.48 -2.06 8.19
C LEU A 421 -23.48 -3.22 8.29
N GLU A 422 -24.21 -3.54 7.20
CA GLU A 422 -25.13 -4.68 7.16
C GLU A 422 -24.39 -6.01 7.35
N LYS A 423 -23.20 -6.18 6.76
CA LYS A 423 -22.35 -7.36 7.00
C LYS A 423 -21.89 -7.47 8.45
N TRP A 424 -21.44 -6.35 9.04
CA TRP A 424 -21.05 -6.31 10.45
C TRP A 424 -22.22 -6.61 11.39
N ALA A 425 -23.40 -6.09 11.12
CA ALA A 425 -24.61 -6.38 11.88
C ALA A 425 -24.98 -7.87 11.80
N ALA A 426 -24.96 -8.45 10.59
CA ALA A 426 -25.21 -9.87 10.39
C ALA A 426 -24.18 -10.76 11.13
N LEU A 427 -22.90 -10.35 11.15
CA LEU A 427 -21.84 -11.06 11.87
C LEU A 427 -22.00 -10.96 13.40
N ALA A 428 -22.36 -9.77 13.90
CA ALA A 428 -22.55 -9.53 15.34
C ALA A 428 -23.80 -10.24 15.91
N GLY A 429 -24.84 -10.43 15.09
CA GLY A 429 -26.14 -10.99 15.50
C GLY A 429 -26.74 -10.17 16.65
N ASP A 430 -27.24 -10.85 17.65
CA ASP A 430 -27.83 -10.24 18.85
C ASP A 430 -26.79 -9.71 19.88
N LYS A 431 -25.50 -9.94 19.64
CA LYS A 431 -24.43 -9.53 20.57
C LYS A 431 -24.16 -8.02 20.53
N PHE A 432 -24.36 -7.35 19.38
CA PHE A 432 -24.19 -5.90 19.24
C PHE A 432 -25.11 -5.32 18.15
N ASP A 433 -25.89 -4.31 18.50
CA ASP A 433 -26.88 -3.67 17.64
C ASP A 433 -26.28 -2.52 16.80
N LEU A 434 -26.50 -2.55 15.48
CA LEU A 434 -26.12 -1.54 14.49
C LEU A 434 -27.31 -1.00 13.67
N ASP A 435 -28.56 -1.35 13.99
CA ASP A 435 -29.73 -1.01 13.17
C ASP A 435 -29.92 0.49 12.98
N ASP A 436 -29.82 1.31 14.05
CA ASP A 436 -29.89 2.78 13.95
C ASP A 436 -28.75 3.34 13.09
N THR A 437 -27.54 2.77 13.15
CA THR A 437 -26.39 3.20 12.34
C THR A 437 -26.59 2.90 10.86
N ILE A 438 -27.15 1.74 10.54
CA ILE A 438 -27.49 1.34 9.16
C ILE A 438 -28.57 2.28 8.61
N GLU A 439 -29.62 2.56 9.38
CA GLU A 439 -30.69 3.46 8.95
C GLU A 439 -30.17 4.88 8.67
N ARG A 440 -29.30 5.42 9.55
CA ARG A 440 -28.63 6.73 9.33
C ARG A 440 -27.78 6.72 8.07
N SER A 441 -27.08 5.62 7.79
CA SER A 441 -26.26 5.48 6.58
C SER A 441 -27.14 5.47 5.32
N LYS A 442 -28.27 4.77 5.34
CA LYS A 442 -29.26 4.76 4.23
C LYS A 442 -29.83 6.15 3.96
N GLN A 443 -30.19 6.87 5.03
CA GLN A 443 -30.67 8.26 4.92
C GLN A 443 -29.60 9.20 4.34
N LEU A 444 -28.34 9.05 4.77
CA LEU A 444 -27.23 9.80 4.20
C LEU A 444 -27.04 9.48 2.71
N ASN A 445 -27.18 8.22 2.29
CA ASN A 445 -27.06 7.85 0.87
C ASN A 445 -28.06 8.61 0.00
N GLY A 446 -29.33 8.61 0.39
CA GLY A 446 -30.37 9.37 -0.35
C GLY A 446 -30.09 10.87 -0.40
N LYS A 447 -29.52 11.46 0.67
CA LYS A 447 -29.13 12.87 0.66
C LYS A 447 -27.94 13.14 -0.25
N VAL A 448 -26.93 12.24 -0.27
CA VAL A 448 -25.77 12.40 -1.15
C VAL A 448 -26.19 12.27 -2.61
N GLU A 449 -27.05 11.33 -2.97
CA GLU A 449 -27.62 11.21 -4.32
C GLU A 449 -28.33 12.52 -4.71
N LEU A 450 -29.20 13.05 -3.87
CA LEU A 450 -29.87 14.32 -4.12
C LEU A 450 -28.87 15.48 -4.28
N PHE A 451 -27.84 15.56 -3.43
CA PHE A 451 -26.78 16.56 -3.54
C PHE A 451 -26.01 16.47 -4.88
N MET A 452 -25.68 15.26 -5.33
CA MET A 452 -24.97 15.07 -6.60
C MET A 452 -25.81 15.58 -7.79
N ASP A 453 -27.13 15.47 -7.74
CA ASP A 453 -28.08 15.92 -8.77
C ASP A 453 -28.49 17.40 -8.61
N THR A 454 -28.25 18.02 -7.44
CA THR A 454 -28.64 19.42 -7.18
C THR A 454 -27.78 20.40 -7.97
N GLU A 455 -28.40 21.39 -8.61
CA GLU A 455 -27.70 22.52 -9.25
C GLU A 455 -27.15 23.48 -8.19
N LEU A 456 -25.84 23.43 -7.99
CA LEU A 456 -25.06 24.32 -7.13
C LEU A 456 -23.91 24.91 -7.94
N SER A 457 -23.35 26.03 -7.48
CA SER A 457 -22.12 26.54 -8.10
C SER A 457 -20.99 25.51 -7.94
N ASP A 458 -20.15 25.38 -8.97
CA ASP A 458 -19.04 24.39 -8.97
C ASP A 458 -18.14 24.52 -7.73
N SER A 459 -17.89 25.76 -7.29
CA SER A 459 -17.09 26.00 -6.08
C SER A 459 -17.72 25.42 -4.82
N VAL A 460 -19.03 25.64 -4.62
CA VAL A 460 -19.76 25.09 -3.45
C VAL A 460 -19.80 23.57 -3.53
N LYS A 461 -20.09 23.02 -4.72
CA LYS A 461 -20.15 21.57 -4.94
C LYS A 461 -18.79 20.91 -4.67
N ASN A 462 -17.71 21.47 -5.21
CA ASN A 462 -16.35 20.95 -5.02
C ASN A 462 -15.90 21.03 -3.56
N GLU A 463 -16.20 22.11 -2.84
CA GLU A 463 -15.87 22.23 -1.42
C GLU A 463 -16.64 21.18 -0.58
N CYS A 464 -17.91 20.97 -0.89
CA CYS A 464 -18.74 19.98 -0.21
C CYS A 464 -18.24 18.55 -0.50
N ILE A 465 -17.93 18.20 -1.75
CA ILE A 465 -17.34 16.90 -2.13
C ILE A 465 -16.05 16.65 -1.34
N LEU A 466 -15.16 17.65 -1.30
CA LEU A 466 -13.91 17.54 -0.55
C LEU A 466 -14.15 17.25 0.93
N LYS A 467 -15.03 17.98 1.60
CA LYS A 467 -15.35 17.80 3.03
C LYS A 467 -16.03 16.47 3.32
N LEU A 468 -16.99 16.06 2.48
CA LEU A 468 -17.65 14.75 2.60
C LEU A 468 -16.66 13.61 2.45
N SER A 469 -15.76 13.66 1.46
CA SER A 469 -14.70 12.67 1.27
C SER A 469 -13.89 12.45 2.57
N ARG A 470 -13.55 13.52 3.32
CA ARG A 470 -12.82 13.41 4.59
C ARG A 470 -13.57 12.60 5.65
N LEU A 471 -14.88 12.77 5.73
CA LEU A 471 -15.74 12.07 6.70
C LEU A 471 -15.97 10.61 6.30
N LEU A 472 -16.26 10.36 5.02
CA LEU A 472 -16.55 9.02 4.51
C LEU A 472 -15.31 8.12 4.51
N THR A 473 -14.16 8.64 4.07
CA THR A 473 -12.89 7.91 4.11
C THR A 473 -12.52 7.53 5.55
N ALA A 474 -12.71 8.44 6.51
CA ALA A 474 -12.45 8.17 7.92
C ALA A 474 -13.29 6.99 8.45
N ILE A 475 -14.59 6.93 8.13
CA ILE A 475 -15.46 5.82 8.51
C ILE A 475 -14.98 4.51 7.89
N ASN A 476 -14.74 4.52 6.56
CA ASN A 476 -14.59 3.30 5.78
C ASN A 476 -13.18 2.68 5.88
N PHE A 477 -12.13 3.49 6.10
CA PHE A 477 -10.73 3.06 5.94
C PHE A 477 -9.85 3.25 7.17
N THR A 478 -10.35 3.83 8.29
CA THR A 478 -9.50 4.14 9.46
C THR A 478 -10.10 3.64 10.76
N ARG A 479 -9.25 3.53 11.79
CA ARG A 479 -9.68 3.27 13.19
C ARG A 479 -9.98 4.54 13.97
N GLY A 480 -10.21 5.66 13.27
CA GLY A 480 -10.68 6.91 13.84
C GLY A 480 -9.62 7.98 14.06
N SER A 481 -8.33 7.65 14.05
CA SER A 481 -7.30 8.69 14.05
C SER A 481 -7.17 9.34 12.68
N ILE A 482 -7.07 10.66 12.64
CA ILE A 482 -6.77 11.41 11.42
C ILE A 482 -5.28 11.76 11.30
N TYR A 483 -4.48 11.49 12.32
CA TYR A 483 -3.09 11.95 12.46
C TYR A 483 -2.04 10.85 12.32
N GLY A 484 -2.39 9.59 12.47
CA GLY A 484 -1.43 8.49 12.47
C GLY A 484 -1.79 7.44 11.43
N ASN A 485 -0.77 6.83 10.85
CA ASN A 485 -0.95 5.67 9.97
C ASN A 485 -1.13 4.40 10.80
N GLU A 486 -2.02 3.54 10.35
CA GLU A 486 -2.22 2.23 10.94
C GLU A 486 -1.17 1.23 10.42
N PRO A 487 -0.92 0.13 11.14
CA PRO A 487 0.03 -0.89 10.70
C PRO A 487 -0.26 -1.41 9.28
N ALA A 488 0.79 -1.84 8.58
CA ALA A 488 0.72 -2.49 7.26
C ALA A 488 0.17 -3.93 7.38
N LEU A 489 -1.05 -4.04 7.88
CA LEU A 489 -1.76 -5.29 8.09
C LEU A 489 -3.07 -5.28 7.30
N PRO A 490 -3.63 -6.45 6.97
CA PRO A 490 -4.98 -6.51 6.43
C PRO A 490 -5.96 -5.75 7.33
N ILE A 491 -6.82 -4.97 6.71
CA ILE A 491 -7.79 -4.13 7.41
C ILE A 491 -9.18 -4.36 6.80
N ASP A 492 -10.15 -4.61 7.67
CA ASP A 492 -11.55 -4.73 7.29
C ASP A 492 -12.11 -3.38 6.82
N ALA A 493 -13.22 -3.41 6.12
CA ALA A 493 -14.04 -2.22 5.94
C ALA A 493 -14.63 -1.79 7.30
N ILE A 494 -14.69 -0.48 7.52
CA ILE A 494 -15.12 0.11 8.79
C ILE A 494 -14.30 -0.48 9.97
N PRO A 495 -12.98 -0.25 9.97
CA PRO A 495 -12.05 -0.99 10.86
C PRO A 495 -12.31 -0.84 12.36
N VAL A 496 -13.01 0.22 12.75
CA VAL A 496 -13.42 0.44 14.16
C VAL A 496 -14.38 -0.65 14.67
N LEU A 497 -15.04 -1.42 13.78
CA LEU A 497 -15.91 -2.52 14.12
C LEU A 497 -15.20 -3.88 14.22
N SER A 498 -13.89 -3.96 13.92
CA SER A 498 -13.13 -5.21 14.01
C SER A 498 -13.18 -5.91 15.39
N PRO A 499 -13.41 -5.25 16.55
CA PRO A 499 -13.62 -5.96 17.81
C PRO A 499 -14.81 -6.94 17.79
N ILE A 500 -15.73 -6.84 16.81
CA ILE A 500 -16.82 -7.82 16.63
C ILE A 500 -16.26 -9.24 16.44
N HIS A 501 -15.12 -9.41 15.73
CA HIS A 501 -14.49 -10.72 15.56
C HIS A 501 -14.20 -11.39 16.90
N LYS A 502 -13.65 -10.63 17.87
CA LYS A 502 -13.42 -11.14 19.23
C LYS A 502 -14.74 -11.36 19.98
N LEU A 503 -15.71 -10.46 19.85
CA LEU A 503 -17.00 -10.57 20.54
C LEU A 503 -17.77 -11.86 20.20
N ILE A 504 -17.61 -12.35 18.97
CA ILE A 504 -18.28 -13.57 18.49
C ILE A 504 -17.44 -14.85 18.70
N ASP A 505 -16.14 -14.73 18.96
CA ASP A 505 -15.25 -15.88 19.20
C ASP A 505 -15.67 -16.60 20.50
N GLN A 506 -15.90 -17.90 20.41
CA GLN A 506 -16.30 -18.74 21.55
C GLN A 506 -15.20 -18.87 22.62
N ASN A 507 -13.95 -18.58 22.26
CA ASN A 507 -12.82 -18.61 23.18
C ASN A 507 -12.58 -17.28 23.91
N THR A 508 -13.36 -16.27 23.62
CA THR A 508 -13.25 -14.97 24.31
C THR A 508 -13.67 -15.11 25.77
N ALA A 509 -12.80 -14.67 26.68
CA ALA A 509 -13.08 -14.74 28.11
C ALA A 509 -14.31 -13.87 28.46
N GLU A 510 -15.19 -14.38 29.32
CA GLU A 510 -16.41 -13.66 29.72
C GLU A 510 -16.13 -12.25 30.28
N VAL A 511 -15.00 -12.07 30.97
CA VAL A 511 -14.58 -10.77 31.52
C VAL A 511 -14.28 -9.74 30.43
N ASP A 512 -13.92 -10.16 29.22
CA ASP A 512 -13.59 -9.26 28.10
C ASP A 512 -14.83 -8.79 27.33
N ILE A 513 -15.96 -9.51 27.43
CA ILE A 513 -17.19 -9.20 26.69
C ILE A 513 -17.70 -7.78 26.97
N PRO A 514 -17.83 -7.32 28.25
CA PRO A 514 -18.24 -5.94 28.51
C PRO A 514 -17.26 -4.89 27.98
N ALA A 515 -15.95 -5.16 28.01
CA ALA A 515 -14.93 -4.26 27.49
C ALA A 515 -15.04 -4.13 25.96
N LEU A 516 -15.22 -5.24 25.23
CA LEU A 516 -15.44 -5.27 23.78
C LEU A 516 -16.72 -4.51 23.40
N LYS A 517 -17.82 -4.69 24.15
CA LYS A 517 -19.07 -3.94 23.93
C LYS A 517 -18.88 -2.43 24.13
N LEU A 518 -18.05 -2.02 25.11
CA LEU A 518 -17.71 -0.62 25.32
C LEU A 518 -16.87 -0.05 24.16
N GLU A 519 -15.90 -0.80 23.65
CA GLU A 519 -15.14 -0.42 22.45
C GLU A 519 -16.06 -0.24 21.24
N LEU A 520 -16.96 -1.19 21.00
CA LEU A 520 -17.93 -1.15 19.92
C LEU A 520 -18.94 0.00 20.06
N LEU A 521 -19.36 0.33 21.29
CA LEU A 521 -20.19 1.51 21.54
C LEU A 521 -19.47 2.81 21.12
N ARG A 522 -18.20 2.93 21.44
CA ARG A 522 -17.37 4.08 21.02
C ARG A 522 -17.16 4.10 19.50
N ALA A 523 -16.95 2.95 18.87
CA ALA A 523 -16.88 2.80 17.43
C ALA A 523 -18.19 3.23 16.74
N ARG A 524 -19.35 2.79 17.24
CA ARG A 524 -20.66 3.20 16.75
C ARG A 524 -20.87 4.71 16.89
N ASN A 525 -20.47 5.30 18.01
CA ASN A 525 -20.54 6.74 18.21
C ASN A 525 -19.66 7.51 17.22
N PHE A 526 -18.46 7.02 16.91
CA PHE A 526 -17.61 7.59 15.89
C PHE A 526 -18.26 7.58 14.50
N ILE A 527 -18.85 6.44 14.09
CA ILE A 527 -19.54 6.31 12.81
C ILE A 527 -20.74 7.26 12.76
N ASN A 528 -21.64 7.21 13.76
CA ASN A 528 -22.83 8.04 13.82
C ASN A 528 -22.52 9.54 13.86
N HIS A 529 -21.44 9.94 14.52
CA HIS A 529 -20.99 11.33 14.56
C HIS A 529 -20.53 11.82 13.18
N ASN A 530 -19.72 11.03 12.46
CA ASN A 530 -19.28 11.40 11.11
C ASN A 530 -20.47 11.44 10.11
N ILE A 531 -21.43 10.49 10.22
CA ILE A 531 -22.67 10.53 9.43
C ILE A 531 -23.46 11.80 9.75
N LYS A 532 -23.54 12.18 11.03
CA LYS A 532 -24.22 13.43 11.41
C LYS A 532 -23.52 14.66 10.82
N LEU A 533 -22.20 14.76 10.90
CA LEU A 533 -21.44 15.87 10.31
C LEU A 533 -21.66 15.95 8.80
N ALA A 534 -21.71 14.80 8.11
CA ALA A 534 -21.99 14.74 6.68
C ALA A 534 -23.41 15.26 6.36
N ASN A 535 -24.41 14.86 7.15
CA ASN A 535 -25.79 15.37 7.02
C ASN A 535 -25.86 16.88 7.28
N ASP A 536 -25.24 17.38 8.35
CA ASP A 536 -25.23 18.82 8.69
C ASP A 536 -24.58 19.66 7.57
N LEU A 537 -23.51 19.14 6.96
CA LEU A 537 -22.85 19.78 5.82
C LEU A 537 -23.79 19.86 4.61
N LEU A 538 -24.43 18.75 4.23
CA LEU A 538 -25.39 18.71 3.12
C LEU A 538 -26.58 19.64 3.35
N ASP A 539 -27.15 19.64 4.56
CA ASP A 539 -28.26 20.53 4.94
C ASP A 539 -27.86 22.02 4.86
N SER A 540 -26.58 22.34 5.04
CA SER A 540 -26.10 23.72 4.95
C SER A 540 -25.98 24.25 3.52
N VAL A 541 -25.77 23.36 2.54
CA VAL A 541 -25.54 23.75 1.13
C VAL A 541 -26.78 23.55 0.23
N MET A 542 -27.72 22.66 0.63
CA MET A 542 -28.94 22.40 -0.13
C MET A 542 -30.16 23.25 0.32
N LYS A 543 -29.95 24.17 1.27
CA LYS A 543 -30.98 25.15 1.67
C LYS A 543 -30.97 26.30 0.71
#